data_c82ca36b8fefea440dbb3b5169d109bf
#
_entry.id   c82ca36b8fefea440dbb3b5169d109bf
#
_cell.length_a   1.000
_cell.length_b   1.000
_cell.length_c   1.000
_cell.angle_alpha   90.00
_cell.angle_beta   90.00
_cell.angle_gamma   90.00
#
_symmetry.space_group_name_H-M   'P 1'
#
loop_
_entity.id
_entity.type
_entity.pdbx_description
1 polymer ?
#
loop_
_entity_poly.entity_id
_entity_poly.type
_entity_poly.pdbx_seq_one_letter_code
_entity_poly.pdbx_strand_id
1 'polypeptide(L)'
;MDIETASIDVIEQQLLHGETEIARIRATQMVLLREVDRRQAPTAAGCRSLREWVAGRLDVAPETARDLVAATHRLEDLPDVREAVTSGEIGFDRAVAVGRFAGRDDNLDLLNEMAAFDIAGIR
;
A
#
# COMPACT_ATOMS: atom_id res chain seq x y z
N MET A 1 -1.70 -28.61 -1.01
CA MET A 1 -0.24 -28.74 -1.26
C MET A 1 0.42 -29.35 -0.03
N ASP A 2 1.22 -30.35 -0.23
CA ASP A 2 2.04 -30.91 0.86
C ASP A 2 3.34 -30.10 0.94
N ILE A 3 3.47 -29.32 1.99
CA ILE A 3 4.60 -28.40 2.17
C ILE A 3 5.93 -29.16 2.26
N GLU A 4 5.93 -30.30 2.92
CA GLU A 4 7.18 -31.04 3.15
C GLU A 4 7.77 -31.62 1.87
N THR A 5 6.93 -31.96 0.89
CA THR A 5 7.36 -32.55 -0.38
C THR A 5 7.35 -31.55 -1.54
N ALA A 6 6.83 -30.34 -1.34
CA ALA A 6 6.77 -29.32 -2.38
C ALA A 6 8.18 -28.82 -2.71
N SER A 7 8.42 -28.50 -4.00
CA SER A 7 9.68 -27.88 -4.40
C SER A 7 9.77 -26.45 -3.88
N ILE A 8 10.98 -25.93 -3.79
CA ILE A 8 11.20 -24.52 -3.40
C ILE A 8 10.51 -23.58 -4.39
N ASP A 9 10.51 -23.91 -5.69
CA ASP A 9 9.83 -23.09 -6.68
C ASP A 9 8.33 -22.96 -6.40
N VAL A 10 7.68 -24.07 -6.02
CA VAL A 10 6.25 -24.04 -5.69
C VAL A 10 6.01 -23.22 -4.42
N ILE A 11 6.85 -23.40 -3.40
CA ILE A 11 6.73 -22.63 -2.16
C ILE A 11 6.92 -21.13 -2.44
N GLU A 12 7.92 -20.78 -3.23
CA GLU A 12 8.17 -19.39 -3.63
C GLU A 12 6.96 -18.79 -4.34
N GLN A 13 6.35 -19.52 -5.28
CA GLN A 13 5.16 -19.05 -5.98
C GLN A 13 4.01 -18.77 -5.02
N GLN A 14 3.83 -19.63 -4.00
CA GLN A 14 2.79 -19.42 -2.99
C GLN A 14 3.07 -18.17 -2.15
N LEU A 15 4.34 -17.94 -1.81
CA LEU A 15 4.72 -16.72 -1.09
C LEU A 15 4.46 -15.47 -1.92
N LEU A 16 4.82 -15.50 -3.19
CA LEU A 16 4.59 -14.37 -4.10
C LEU A 16 3.10 -14.10 -4.30
N HIS A 17 2.30 -15.17 -4.43
CA HIS A 17 0.86 -15.04 -4.50
C HIS A 17 0.30 -14.37 -3.26
N GLY A 18 0.80 -14.75 -2.09
CA GLY A 18 0.41 -14.13 -0.83
C GLY A 18 0.71 -12.64 -0.80
N GLU A 19 1.88 -12.23 -1.27
CA GLU A 19 2.24 -10.80 -1.32
C GLU A 19 1.32 -10.03 -2.28
N THR A 20 0.96 -10.61 -3.42
CA THR A 20 0.00 -10.03 -4.35
C THR A 20 -1.36 -9.81 -3.68
N GLU A 21 -1.83 -10.79 -2.92
CA GLU A 21 -3.11 -10.68 -2.21
C GLU A 21 -3.05 -9.62 -1.09
N ILE A 22 -1.94 -9.55 -0.37
CA ILE A 22 -1.73 -8.52 0.65
C ILE A 22 -1.79 -7.13 0.02
N ALA A 23 -1.14 -6.94 -1.13
CA ALA A 23 -1.15 -5.66 -1.84
C ALA A 23 -2.56 -5.26 -2.25
N ARG A 24 -3.35 -6.20 -2.76
CA ARG A 24 -4.75 -5.95 -3.13
C ARG A 24 -5.59 -5.54 -1.93
N ILE A 25 -5.42 -6.24 -0.82
CA ILE A 25 -6.14 -5.94 0.42
C ILE A 25 -5.78 -4.54 0.91
N ARG A 26 -4.48 -4.20 0.91
CA ARG A 26 -4.04 -2.86 1.30
C ARG A 26 -4.62 -1.77 0.39
N ALA A 27 -4.68 -2.02 -0.92
CA ALA A 27 -5.28 -1.08 -1.86
C ALA A 27 -6.76 -0.83 -1.51
N THR A 28 -7.51 -1.87 -1.19
CA THR A 28 -8.90 -1.74 -0.75
C THR A 28 -9.00 -0.94 0.55
N GLN A 29 -8.11 -1.21 1.50
CA GLN A 29 -8.09 -0.47 2.76
C GLN A 29 -7.82 1.03 2.54
N MET A 30 -6.95 1.36 1.59
CA MET A 30 -6.68 2.77 1.27
C MET A 30 -7.93 3.49 0.79
N VAL A 31 -8.73 2.86 -0.06
CA VAL A 31 -10.00 3.42 -0.52
C VAL A 31 -10.96 3.63 0.66
N LEU A 32 -11.06 2.64 1.53
CA LEU A 32 -11.93 2.73 2.71
C LEU A 32 -11.45 3.80 3.69
N LEU A 33 -10.14 3.94 3.88
CA LEU A 33 -9.59 4.94 4.78
C LEU A 33 -9.80 6.37 4.27
N ARG A 34 -9.80 6.57 2.96
CA ARG A 34 -10.16 7.87 2.39
C ARG A 34 -11.59 8.27 2.78
N GLU A 35 -12.51 7.31 2.76
CA GLU A 35 -13.90 7.56 3.16
C GLU A 35 -14.01 7.81 4.68
N VAL A 36 -13.27 7.06 5.48
CA VAL A 36 -13.20 7.29 6.94
C VAL A 36 -12.73 8.71 7.24
N ASP A 37 -11.69 9.15 6.53
CA ASP A 37 -11.12 10.48 6.69
C ASP A 37 -12.11 11.56 6.25
N ARG A 38 -12.76 11.36 5.11
CA ARG A 38 -13.76 12.28 4.59
C ARG A 38 -14.91 12.48 5.57
N ARG A 39 -15.35 11.43 6.24
CA ARG A 39 -16.44 11.48 7.22
C ARG A 39 -15.99 11.98 8.59
N GLN A 40 -14.70 12.27 8.78
CA GLN A 40 -14.14 12.74 10.04
C GLN A 40 -14.39 11.77 11.20
N ALA A 41 -14.41 10.48 10.91
CA ALA A 41 -14.62 9.45 11.92
C ALA A 41 -13.56 9.47 13.04
N PRO A 42 -12.26 9.71 12.76
CA PRO A 42 -11.27 9.83 13.83
C PRO A 42 -11.59 10.93 14.83
N THR A 43 -11.96 12.11 14.34
CA THR A 43 -12.33 13.25 15.19
C THR A 43 -13.57 12.92 16.05
N ALA A 44 -14.58 12.32 15.45
CA ALA A 44 -15.80 11.92 16.17
C ALA A 44 -15.51 10.89 17.25
N ALA A 45 -14.49 10.05 17.06
CA ALA A 45 -14.07 9.03 18.04
C ALA A 45 -13.09 9.57 19.09
N GLY A 46 -12.74 10.86 19.05
CA GLY A 46 -11.80 11.46 19.99
C GLY A 46 -10.34 11.21 19.66
N CYS A 47 -10.03 10.75 18.45
CA CYS A 47 -8.65 10.54 18.02
C CYS A 47 -8.04 11.84 17.47
N ARG A 48 -6.73 11.99 17.66
CA ARG A 48 -5.99 13.17 17.19
C ARG A 48 -5.72 13.14 15.70
N SER A 49 -5.69 11.94 15.11
CA SER A 49 -5.31 11.77 13.71
C SER A 49 -5.90 10.49 13.17
N LEU A 50 -5.91 10.38 11.83
CA LEU A 50 -6.26 9.14 11.16
C LEU A 50 -5.31 8.00 11.56
N ARG A 51 -4.01 8.29 11.72
CA ARG A 51 -3.03 7.28 12.14
C ARG A 51 -3.37 6.68 13.51
N GLU A 52 -3.74 7.52 14.47
CA GLU A 52 -4.15 7.04 15.79
C GLU A 52 -5.38 6.15 15.69
N TRP A 53 -6.36 6.55 14.90
CA TRP A 53 -7.57 5.78 14.67
C TRP A 53 -7.25 4.42 14.03
N VAL A 54 -6.40 4.41 12.98
CA VAL A 54 -6.01 3.19 12.28
C VAL A 54 -5.26 2.23 13.21
N ALA A 55 -4.28 2.74 13.96
CA ALA A 55 -3.50 1.90 14.87
C ALA A 55 -4.40 1.22 15.90
N GLY A 56 -5.34 1.94 16.45
CA GLY A 56 -6.26 1.40 17.46
C GLY A 56 -7.31 0.48 16.87
N ARG A 57 -7.94 0.88 15.78
CA ARG A 57 -9.06 0.11 15.21
C ARG A 57 -8.61 -1.14 14.47
N LEU A 58 -7.46 -1.08 13.80
CA LEU A 58 -6.95 -2.22 13.05
C LEU A 58 -5.95 -3.06 13.85
N ASP A 59 -5.60 -2.61 15.05
CA ASP A 59 -4.64 -3.31 15.91
C ASP A 59 -3.32 -3.56 15.19
N VAL A 60 -2.80 -2.50 14.58
CA VAL A 60 -1.51 -2.55 13.88
C VAL A 60 -0.50 -1.65 14.58
N ALA A 61 0.78 -1.92 14.35
CA ALA A 61 1.85 -1.11 14.91
C ALA A 61 1.75 0.34 14.41
N PRO A 62 2.22 1.32 15.20
CA PRO A 62 2.20 2.73 14.78
C PRO A 62 2.89 2.98 13.43
N GLU A 63 3.98 2.27 13.15
CA GLU A 63 4.69 2.39 11.87
C GLU A 63 3.83 1.91 10.70
N THR A 64 3.11 0.81 10.89
CA THR A 64 2.19 0.28 9.87
C THR A 64 1.05 1.26 9.62
N ALA A 65 0.47 1.83 10.68
CA ALA A 65 -0.58 2.83 10.57
C ALA A 65 -0.08 4.07 9.81
N ARG A 66 1.12 4.55 10.16
CA ARG A 66 1.74 5.70 9.50
C ARG A 66 1.90 5.44 8.01
N ASP A 67 2.43 4.27 7.65
CA ASP A 67 2.71 3.94 6.25
C ASP A 67 1.41 3.78 5.46
N LEU A 68 0.40 3.16 6.05
CA LEU A 68 -0.89 2.97 5.39
C LEU A 68 -1.60 4.31 5.15
N VAL A 69 -1.59 5.20 6.13
CA VAL A 69 -2.21 6.53 5.99
C VAL A 69 -1.43 7.38 4.98
N ALA A 70 -0.11 7.35 5.03
CA ALA A 70 0.72 8.09 4.08
C ALA A 70 0.47 7.60 2.64
N ALA A 71 0.40 6.30 2.44
CA ALA A 71 0.09 5.72 1.13
C ALA A 71 -1.31 6.15 0.66
N THR A 72 -2.29 6.12 1.58
CA THR A 72 -3.66 6.53 1.27
C THR A 72 -3.71 7.93 0.66
N HIS A 73 -2.97 8.88 1.25
CA HIS A 73 -2.99 10.26 0.79
C HIS A 73 -2.12 10.50 -0.44
N ARG A 74 -0.92 9.91 -0.47
CA ARG A 74 0.06 10.21 -1.52
C ARG A 74 -0.23 9.52 -2.83
N LEU A 75 -0.76 8.30 -2.79
CA LEU A 75 -1.04 7.55 -4.01
C LEU A 75 -2.29 8.05 -4.74
N GLU A 76 -3.07 8.95 -4.15
CA GLU A 76 -4.17 9.61 -4.86
C GLU A 76 -3.69 10.30 -6.12
N ASP A 77 -2.48 10.90 -6.07
CA ASP A 77 -1.90 11.66 -7.17
C ASP A 77 -0.98 10.80 -8.07
N LEU A 78 -0.93 9.50 -7.82
CA LEU A 78 -0.07 8.56 -8.53
C LEU A 78 -0.91 7.39 -9.06
N PRO A 79 -1.77 7.61 -10.07
CA PRO A 79 -2.71 6.59 -10.52
C PRO A 79 -2.05 5.30 -11.03
N ASP A 80 -0.89 5.39 -11.68
CA ASP A 80 -0.21 4.19 -12.18
C ASP A 80 0.33 3.33 -11.04
N VAL A 81 0.87 3.96 -10.00
CA VAL A 81 1.34 3.25 -8.81
C VAL A 81 0.17 2.62 -8.07
N ARG A 82 -0.92 3.37 -7.89
CA ARG A 82 -2.11 2.88 -7.22
C ARG A 82 -2.69 1.66 -7.95
N GLU A 83 -2.77 1.73 -9.28
CA GLU A 83 -3.25 0.61 -10.09
C GLU A 83 -2.32 -0.60 -9.98
N ALA A 84 -1.01 -0.39 -9.96
CA ALA A 84 -0.04 -1.47 -9.80
C ALA A 84 -0.17 -2.17 -8.46
N VAL A 85 -0.46 -1.44 -7.38
CA VAL A 85 -0.74 -2.05 -6.06
C VAL A 85 -2.05 -2.82 -6.12
N THR A 86 -3.08 -2.24 -6.72
CA THR A 86 -4.40 -2.89 -6.84
C THR A 86 -4.31 -4.20 -7.61
N SER A 87 -3.52 -4.24 -8.68
CA SER A 87 -3.32 -5.46 -9.47
C SER A 87 -2.35 -6.44 -8.84
N GLY A 88 -1.61 -6.01 -7.81
CA GLY A 88 -0.59 -6.82 -7.15
C GLY A 88 0.75 -6.85 -7.87
N GLU A 89 0.96 -6.01 -8.89
CA GLU A 89 2.24 -5.94 -9.60
C GLU A 89 3.38 -5.46 -8.71
N ILE A 90 3.09 -4.57 -7.76
CA ILE A 90 4.06 -4.16 -6.75
C ILE A 90 3.49 -4.37 -5.37
N GLY A 91 4.38 -4.63 -4.41
CA GLY A 91 4.02 -4.78 -3.02
C GLY A 91 3.70 -3.44 -2.37
N PHE A 92 3.02 -3.51 -1.24
CA PHE A 92 2.62 -2.33 -0.48
C PHE A 92 3.82 -1.51 -0.02
N ASP A 93 4.86 -2.15 0.52
CA ASP A 93 6.04 -1.45 1.05
C ASP A 93 6.75 -0.67 -0.04
N ARG A 94 6.83 -1.24 -1.24
CA ARG A 94 7.43 -0.55 -2.38
C ARG A 94 6.58 0.66 -2.79
N ALA A 95 5.27 0.53 -2.80
CA ALA A 95 4.35 1.63 -3.09
C ALA A 95 4.49 2.76 -2.07
N VAL A 96 4.65 2.44 -0.80
CA VAL A 96 4.89 3.42 0.26
C VAL A 96 6.18 4.19 -0.01
N ALA A 97 7.25 3.50 -0.39
CA ALA A 97 8.53 4.12 -0.70
C ALA A 97 8.41 5.09 -1.90
N VAL A 98 7.70 4.68 -2.95
CA VAL A 98 7.45 5.54 -4.12
C VAL A 98 6.64 6.78 -3.71
N GLY A 99 5.63 6.60 -2.88
CA GLY A 99 4.82 7.71 -2.38
C GLY A 99 5.62 8.73 -1.58
N ARG A 100 6.56 8.27 -0.76
CA ARG A 100 7.46 9.16 -0.02
C ARG A 100 8.35 9.97 -0.97
N PHE A 101 8.85 9.32 -2.00
CA PHE A 101 9.67 9.99 -3.00
C PHE A 101 8.87 11.06 -3.74
N ALA A 102 7.66 10.74 -4.16
CA ALA A 102 6.76 11.67 -4.84
C ALA A 102 6.47 12.90 -3.98
N GLY A 103 6.39 12.76 -2.67
CA GLY A 103 6.15 13.87 -1.76
C GLY A 103 7.27 14.90 -1.71
N ARG A 104 8.42 14.61 -2.32
CA ARG A 104 9.59 15.50 -2.35
C ARG A 104 9.86 16.12 -3.72
N ASP A 105 9.12 15.69 -4.72
CA ASP A 105 9.30 16.12 -6.10
C ASP A 105 7.96 16.61 -6.64
N ASP A 106 7.98 17.78 -7.31
CA ASP A 106 6.78 18.37 -7.87
C ASP A 106 6.36 17.74 -9.19
N ASN A 107 7.21 16.88 -9.79
CA ASN A 107 6.94 16.25 -11.07
C ASN A 107 6.31 14.86 -10.87
N LEU A 108 5.02 14.86 -10.55
CA LEU A 108 4.28 13.62 -10.30
C LEU A 108 4.17 12.73 -11.54
N ASP A 109 4.06 13.33 -12.72
CA ASP A 109 3.96 12.56 -13.96
C ASP A 109 5.24 11.77 -14.22
N LEU A 110 6.40 12.40 -14.01
CA LEU A 110 7.68 11.72 -14.17
C LEU A 110 7.84 10.59 -13.16
N LEU A 111 7.46 10.84 -11.91
CA LEU A 111 7.53 9.83 -10.86
C LEU A 111 6.62 8.64 -11.16
N ASN A 112 5.42 8.90 -11.68
CA ASN A 112 4.50 7.87 -12.11
C ASN A 112 5.12 7.01 -13.23
N GLU A 113 5.75 7.65 -14.23
CA GLU A 113 6.42 6.95 -15.31
C GLU A 113 7.60 6.13 -14.81
N MET A 114 8.40 6.68 -13.91
CA MET A 114 9.53 5.97 -13.31
C MET A 114 9.07 4.76 -12.50
N ALA A 115 8.00 4.90 -11.74
CA ALA A 115 7.44 3.79 -10.98
C ALA A 115 6.94 2.67 -11.90
N ALA A 116 6.25 3.03 -12.99
CA ALA A 116 5.78 2.06 -13.97
C ALA A 116 6.95 1.36 -14.67
N PHE A 117 8.00 2.10 -15.01
CA PHE A 117 9.21 1.55 -15.60
C PHE A 117 9.91 0.58 -14.68
N ASP A 118 10.07 0.95 -13.40
CA ASP A 118 10.67 0.09 -12.37
C ASP A 118 9.90 -1.23 -12.25
N ILE A 119 8.58 -1.15 -12.21
CA ILE A 119 7.73 -2.33 -12.11
C ILE A 119 7.95 -3.26 -13.31
N ALA A 120 8.08 -2.70 -14.50
CA ALA A 120 8.22 -3.48 -15.73
C ALA A 120 9.65 -3.98 -15.97
N GLY A 121 10.68 -3.24 -15.52
CA GLY A 121 12.05 -3.46 -15.93
C GLY A 121 13.02 -4.00 -14.89
N ILE A 122 12.76 -3.85 -13.61
CA ILE A 122 13.76 -4.05 -12.56
C ILE A 122 13.43 -5.17 -11.57
N ARG A 123 12.36 -5.80 -11.71
CA ARG A 123 12.01 -6.89 -10.80
C ARG A 123 13.04 -7.99 -10.70
#